data_7760e22f4754fb6a81bd37ad4ebceb90
#
_entry.id   7760e22f4754fb6a81bd37ad4ebceb90
#
_cell.length_a   1.000
_cell.length_b   1.000
_cell.length_c   1.000
_cell.angle_alpha   90.00
_cell.angle_beta   90.00
_cell.angle_gamma   90.00
#
_symmetry.space_group_name_H-M   'P 1'
#
loop_
_entity.id
_entity.type
_entity.pdbx_description
1 polymer ?
#
loop_
_entity_poly.entity_id
_entity_poly.type
_entity_poly.pdbx_seq_one_letter_code
_entity_poly.pdbx_strand_id
1 'polypeptide(L)'
;MRIKGVEIENFRLLRDVAVGLEDRTTLIVGRNNSGKTSLAELFRRLLGEKLPSFRVEDFSLGCHECFWTAFEAFHVGADTPDVVALLPSIKVKIDITYDVNAPDLGSLSDCIVDLDPNCRDARLILTYGPLSPPAWQRRR
;
A
#
# COMPACT_ATOMS: atom_id res chain seq x y z
N MET A 1 -9.80 13.95 -11.92
CA MET A 1 -9.34 12.81 -11.08
C MET A 1 -9.54 13.16 -9.61
N ARG A 2 -10.05 12.23 -8.80
CA ARG A 2 -10.33 12.42 -7.37
C ARG A 2 -10.08 11.12 -6.61
N ILE A 3 -9.47 11.22 -5.43
CA ILE A 3 -9.31 10.08 -4.51
C ILE A 3 -10.58 9.99 -3.66
N LYS A 4 -11.25 8.83 -3.67
CA LYS A 4 -12.46 8.54 -2.88
C LYS A 4 -12.14 7.97 -1.50
N GLY A 5 -11.08 7.18 -1.43
CA GLY A 5 -10.71 6.50 -0.20
C GLY A 5 -9.35 5.85 -0.27
N VAL A 6 -8.87 5.45 0.89
CA VAL A 6 -7.60 4.76 1.05
C VAL A 6 -7.78 3.64 2.06
N GLU A 7 -7.39 2.43 1.70
CA GLU A 7 -7.25 1.30 2.61
C GLU A 7 -5.77 1.08 2.89
N ILE A 8 -5.41 0.86 4.15
CA ILE A 8 -4.03 0.78 4.62
C ILE A 8 -3.87 -0.48 5.46
N GLU A 9 -2.93 -1.32 5.09
CA GLU A 9 -2.59 -2.53 5.82
C GLU A 9 -1.13 -2.46 6.30
N ASN A 10 -0.92 -2.79 7.57
CA ASN A 10 0.38 -3.03 8.20
C ASN A 10 1.34 -1.81 8.28
N PHE A 11 0.84 -0.59 8.30
CA PHE A 11 1.68 0.60 8.45
C PHE A 11 1.55 1.22 9.84
N ARG A 12 2.58 1.11 10.67
CA ARG A 12 2.65 1.68 12.04
C ARG A 12 1.40 1.34 12.87
N LEU A 13 0.63 2.34 13.29
CA LEU A 13 -0.64 2.16 14.02
C LEU A 13 -1.83 1.81 13.09
N LEU A 14 -1.64 1.87 11.78
CA LEU A 14 -2.67 1.56 10.78
C LEU A 14 -2.50 0.11 10.34
N ARG A 15 -3.06 -0.81 11.12
CA ARG A 15 -2.93 -2.25 10.86
C ARG A 15 -3.85 -2.71 9.74
N ASP A 16 -5.10 -2.29 9.81
CA ASP A 16 -6.15 -2.55 8.82
C ASP A 16 -7.17 -1.41 8.96
N VAL A 17 -7.00 -0.37 8.16
CA VAL A 17 -7.75 0.87 8.28
C VAL A 17 -8.23 1.31 6.91
N ALA A 18 -9.52 1.62 6.81
CA ALA A 18 -10.11 2.27 5.66
C ALA A 18 -10.54 3.70 6.00
N VAL A 19 -10.19 4.65 5.13
CA VAL A 19 -10.53 6.07 5.26
C VAL A 19 -11.25 6.52 4.00
N GLY A 20 -12.50 6.91 4.12
CA GLY A 20 -13.24 7.61 3.07
C GLY A 20 -12.83 9.07 2.98
N LEU A 21 -12.72 9.60 1.78
CA LEU A 21 -12.34 10.98 1.53
C LEU A 21 -13.47 11.74 0.85
N GLU A 22 -13.85 12.88 1.43
CA GLU A 22 -14.89 13.77 0.92
C GLU A 22 -14.37 14.67 -0.22
N ASP A 23 -15.27 15.29 -0.97
CA ASP A 23 -14.95 16.08 -2.15
C ASP A 23 -14.07 17.29 -1.86
N ARG A 24 -14.31 17.96 -0.75
CA ARG A 24 -13.65 19.22 -0.42
C ARG A 24 -12.73 19.09 0.77
N THR A 25 -13.24 18.55 1.87
CA THR A 25 -12.51 18.53 3.14
C THR A 25 -12.91 17.30 3.93
N THR A 26 -11.92 16.53 4.35
CA THR A 26 -12.08 15.42 5.30
C THR A 26 -11.38 15.80 6.59
N LEU A 27 -12.14 15.88 7.69
CA LEU A 27 -11.59 16.14 9.01
C LEU A 27 -11.39 14.84 9.77
N ILE A 28 -10.14 14.52 10.09
CA ILE A 28 -9.79 13.33 10.85
C ILE A 28 -9.53 13.70 12.30
N VAL A 29 -10.43 13.26 13.16
CA VAL A 29 -10.37 13.50 14.61
C VAL A 29 -10.19 12.18 15.36
N GLY A 30 -9.60 12.25 16.54
CA GLY A 30 -9.40 11.05 17.36
C GLY A 30 -8.47 11.32 18.54
N ARG A 31 -8.43 10.40 19.48
CA ARG A 31 -7.54 10.45 20.66
C ARG A 31 -6.07 10.47 20.25
N ASN A 32 -5.21 10.83 21.19
CA ASN A 32 -3.77 10.65 21.02
C ASN A 32 -3.48 9.15 20.78
N ASN A 33 -2.49 8.89 19.96
CA ASN A 33 -2.10 7.53 19.56
C ASN A 33 -3.16 6.75 18.76
N SER A 34 -4.10 7.41 18.08
CA SER A 34 -5.11 6.77 17.22
C SER A 34 -4.68 6.59 15.77
N GLY A 35 -3.41 6.84 15.45
CA GLY A 35 -2.88 6.67 14.08
C GLY A 35 -2.95 7.90 13.18
N LYS A 36 -3.45 9.06 13.65
CA LYS A 36 -3.52 10.30 12.85
C LYS A 36 -2.17 10.72 12.26
N THR A 37 -1.14 10.71 13.09
CA THR A 37 0.23 11.03 12.65
C THR A 37 0.77 9.99 11.67
N SER A 38 0.45 8.72 11.87
CA SER A 38 0.81 7.65 10.93
C SER A 38 0.16 7.86 9.57
N LEU A 39 -1.11 8.26 9.54
CA LEU A 39 -1.82 8.56 8.31
C LEU A 39 -1.23 9.78 7.59
N ALA A 40 -0.97 10.87 8.31
CA ALA A 40 -0.32 12.05 7.75
C ALA A 40 1.08 11.72 7.17
N GLU A 41 1.86 10.92 7.89
CA GLU A 41 3.18 10.48 7.44
C GLU A 41 3.10 9.59 6.20
N LEU A 42 2.11 8.70 6.11
CA LEU A 42 1.88 7.88 4.94
C LEU A 42 1.58 8.76 3.71
N PHE A 43 0.65 9.69 3.82
CA PHE A 43 0.32 10.60 2.72
C PHE A 43 1.53 11.47 2.32
N ARG A 44 2.29 11.97 3.29
CA ARG A 44 3.52 12.73 3.01
C ARG A 44 4.52 11.92 2.18
N ARG A 45 4.64 10.62 2.44
CA ARG A 45 5.53 9.74 1.68
C ARG A 45 4.99 9.40 0.30
N LEU A 46 3.69 9.11 0.20
CA LEU A 46 3.06 8.73 -1.07
C LEU A 46 2.95 9.90 -2.06
N LEU A 47 2.72 11.11 -1.54
CA LEU A 47 2.57 12.32 -2.35
C LEU A 47 3.86 13.12 -2.51
N GLY A 48 4.96 12.65 -1.95
CA GLY A 48 6.26 13.27 -2.08
C GLY A 48 6.86 13.08 -3.48
N GLU A 49 7.82 13.93 -3.84
CA GLU A 49 8.51 13.88 -5.14
C GLU A 49 9.44 12.67 -5.31
N LYS A 50 9.78 11.98 -4.23
CA LYS A 50 10.66 10.81 -4.23
C LYS A 50 9.85 9.53 -4.07
N LEU A 51 10.37 8.44 -4.64
CA LEU A 51 9.82 7.12 -4.40
C LEU A 51 9.69 6.87 -2.88
N PRO A 52 8.51 6.44 -2.41
CA PRO A 52 8.30 6.21 -0.99
C PRO A 52 9.23 5.09 -0.50
N SER A 53 9.93 5.35 0.59
CA SER A 53 10.77 4.37 1.26
C SER A 53 10.18 4.05 2.64
N PHE A 54 10.16 2.76 2.97
CA PHE A 54 9.70 2.27 4.26
C PHE A 54 10.82 1.48 4.93
N ARG A 55 10.80 1.43 6.25
CA ARG A 55 11.76 0.69 7.07
C ARG A 55 11.02 -0.37 7.88
N VAL A 56 11.75 -1.27 8.52
CA VAL A 56 11.17 -2.30 9.39
C VAL A 56 10.32 -1.67 10.52
N GLU A 57 10.74 -0.51 11.04
CA GLU A 57 10.03 0.22 12.09
C GLU A 57 8.70 0.83 11.61
N ASP A 58 8.47 0.88 10.31
CA ASP A 58 7.21 1.35 9.74
C ASP A 58 6.14 0.26 9.65
N PHE A 59 6.51 -0.99 9.88
CA PHE A 59 5.53 -2.08 9.96
C PHE A 59 4.77 -2.02 11.29
N SER A 60 3.50 -2.44 11.24
CA SER A 60 2.70 -2.57 12.46
C SER A 60 3.30 -3.59 13.41
N LEU A 61 3.16 -3.36 14.72
CA LEU A 61 3.68 -4.27 15.74
C LEU A 61 3.25 -5.72 15.55
N GLY A 62 2.02 -5.95 15.04
CA GLY A 62 1.55 -7.30 14.73
C GLY A 62 2.34 -8.03 13.64
N CYS A 63 3.14 -7.31 12.84
CA CYS A 63 4.00 -7.91 11.81
C CYS A 63 5.35 -8.40 12.36
N HIS A 64 5.72 -8.01 13.57
CA HIS A 64 7.03 -8.37 14.14
C HIS A 64 7.17 -9.87 14.35
N GLU A 65 6.08 -10.55 14.69
CA GLU A 65 6.06 -12.03 14.81
C GLU A 65 6.34 -12.70 13.45
N CYS A 66 5.83 -12.15 12.35
CA CYS A 66 6.11 -12.68 11.01
C CYS A 66 7.61 -12.55 10.65
N PHE A 67 8.24 -11.43 11.01
CA PHE A 67 9.69 -11.27 10.82
C PHE A 67 10.49 -12.30 11.64
N TRP A 68 10.05 -12.55 12.87
CA TRP A 68 10.69 -13.54 13.72
C TRP A 68 10.56 -14.94 13.14
N THR A 69 9.35 -15.33 12.73
CA THR A 69 9.09 -16.63 12.10
C THR A 69 9.91 -16.83 10.83
N ALA A 70 10.02 -15.78 9.99
CA ALA A 70 10.85 -15.82 8.80
C ALA A 70 12.34 -15.98 9.14
N PHE A 71 12.82 -15.31 10.18
CA PHE A 71 14.19 -15.44 10.67
C PHE A 71 14.49 -16.86 11.19
N GLU A 72 13.58 -17.45 11.96
CA GLU A 72 13.73 -18.82 12.44
C GLU A 72 13.75 -19.82 11.27
N ALA A 73 12.84 -19.68 10.31
CA ALA A 73 12.81 -20.52 9.11
C ALA A 73 14.13 -20.43 8.32
N PHE A 74 14.66 -19.23 8.14
CA PHE A 74 15.96 -19.03 7.51
C PHE A 74 17.09 -19.70 8.30
N HIS A 75 17.07 -19.60 9.61
CA HIS A 75 18.12 -20.15 10.48
C HIS A 75 18.16 -21.68 10.50
N VAL A 76 17.00 -22.33 10.33
CA VAL A 76 16.94 -23.81 10.20
C VAL A 76 17.14 -24.30 8.77
N GLY A 77 17.45 -23.41 7.83
CA GLY A 77 17.84 -23.78 6.45
C GLY A 77 16.64 -23.94 5.50
N ALA A 78 15.51 -23.31 5.78
CA ALA A 78 14.40 -23.25 4.83
C ALA A 78 14.81 -22.55 3.52
N ASP A 79 14.20 -22.95 2.41
CA ASP A 79 14.45 -22.34 1.12
C ASP A 79 14.07 -20.86 1.09
N THR A 80 14.86 -20.06 0.39
CA THR A 80 14.65 -18.60 0.29
C THR A 80 13.22 -18.23 -0.14
N PRO A 81 12.55 -18.89 -1.11
CA PRO A 81 11.18 -18.58 -1.47
C PRO A 81 10.19 -18.76 -0.30
N ASP A 82 10.38 -19.77 0.52
CA ASP A 82 9.50 -20.06 1.66
C ASP A 82 9.70 -19.00 2.76
N VAL A 83 10.94 -18.62 3.03
CA VAL A 83 11.25 -17.54 3.98
C VAL A 83 10.66 -16.20 3.52
N VAL A 84 10.77 -15.87 2.23
CA VAL A 84 10.22 -14.66 1.64
C VAL A 84 8.69 -14.63 1.75
N ALA A 85 8.03 -15.77 1.61
CA ALA A 85 6.57 -15.89 1.75
C ALA A 85 6.06 -15.60 3.17
N LEU A 86 6.90 -15.77 4.19
CA LEU A 86 6.58 -15.48 5.59
C LEU A 86 6.69 -13.98 5.92
N LEU A 87 7.42 -13.21 5.11
CA LEU A 87 7.64 -11.79 5.39
C LEU A 87 6.38 -10.96 5.13
N PRO A 88 6.03 -10.02 6.01
CA PRO A 88 4.87 -9.17 5.83
C PRO A 88 5.09 -8.11 4.75
N SER A 89 3.99 -7.53 4.28
CA SER A 89 4.01 -6.37 3.39
C SER A 89 3.14 -5.24 3.93
N ILE A 90 3.54 -3.99 3.67
CA ILE A 90 2.67 -2.82 3.81
C ILE A 90 1.90 -2.70 2.50
N LYS A 91 0.57 -2.60 2.57
CA LYS A 91 -0.28 -2.39 1.40
C LYS A 91 -1.08 -1.12 1.56
N VAL A 92 -1.15 -0.37 0.47
CA VAL A 92 -2.02 0.82 0.38
C VAL A 92 -2.85 0.69 -0.88
N LYS A 93 -4.16 0.68 -0.72
CA LYS A 93 -5.12 0.66 -1.83
C LYS A 93 -5.76 2.04 -1.90
N ILE A 94 -5.72 2.66 -3.05
CA ILE A 94 -6.25 4.01 -3.28
C ILE A 94 -7.37 3.90 -4.30
N ASP A 95 -8.58 4.24 -3.87
CA ASP A 95 -9.73 4.30 -4.75
C ASP A 95 -9.82 5.68 -5.39
N ILE A 96 -9.83 5.68 -6.71
CA ILE A 96 -9.80 6.88 -7.53
C ILE A 96 -11.03 6.89 -8.42
N THR A 97 -11.69 8.05 -8.53
CA THR A 97 -12.67 8.28 -9.58
C THR A 97 -12.14 9.30 -10.58
N TYR A 98 -12.46 9.11 -11.85
CA TYR A 98 -12.01 9.97 -12.94
C TYR A 98 -13.15 10.25 -13.93
N ASP A 99 -13.03 11.34 -14.67
CA ASP A 99 -13.94 11.67 -15.73
C ASP A 99 -13.37 11.18 -17.06
N VAL A 100 -14.02 10.21 -17.69
CA VAL A 100 -13.63 9.65 -18.99
C VAL A 100 -13.66 10.66 -20.13
N ASN A 101 -14.42 11.76 -19.97
CA ASN A 101 -14.51 12.82 -20.96
C ASN A 101 -13.47 13.93 -20.73
N ALA A 102 -12.68 13.84 -19.68
CA ALA A 102 -11.60 14.81 -19.44
C ALA A 102 -10.58 14.76 -20.59
N PRO A 103 -10.13 15.92 -21.10
CA PRO A 103 -9.19 15.98 -22.22
C PRO A 103 -7.82 15.40 -21.86
N ASP A 104 -7.50 15.29 -20.57
CA ASP A 104 -6.26 14.74 -20.06
C ASP A 104 -6.54 13.96 -18.75
N LEU A 105 -6.22 12.68 -18.76
CA LEU A 105 -6.26 11.80 -17.58
C LEU A 105 -4.94 11.82 -16.79
N GLY A 106 -3.94 12.57 -17.27
CA GLY A 106 -2.62 12.65 -16.66
C GLY A 106 -1.94 11.28 -16.60
N SER A 107 -1.19 11.04 -15.53
CA SER A 107 -0.47 9.79 -15.32
C SER A 107 -1.36 8.54 -15.19
N LEU A 108 -2.68 8.71 -15.10
CA LEU A 108 -3.61 7.57 -15.09
C LEU A 108 -3.79 6.96 -16.47
N SER A 109 -3.55 7.71 -17.55
CA SER A 109 -3.69 7.20 -18.93
C SER A 109 -2.85 5.95 -19.18
N ASP A 110 -1.67 5.89 -18.56
CA ASP A 110 -0.74 4.75 -18.69
C ASP A 110 -1.18 3.52 -17.86
N CYS A 111 -2.06 3.72 -16.89
CA CYS A 111 -2.52 2.68 -15.96
C CYS A 111 -3.90 2.12 -16.33
N ILE A 112 -4.69 2.85 -17.14
CA ILE A 112 -6.03 2.43 -17.55
C ILE A 112 -5.89 1.60 -18.83
N VAL A 113 -5.97 0.28 -18.67
CA VAL A 113 -5.82 -0.68 -19.79
C VAL A 113 -7.08 -0.80 -20.61
N ASP A 114 -8.24 -0.59 -19.99
CA ASP A 114 -9.55 -0.69 -20.63
C ASP A 114 -10.31 0.63 -20.44
N LEU A 115 -10.48 1.37 -21.54
CA LEU A 115 -11.25 2.60 -21.56
C LEU A 115 -12.74 2.29 -21.73
N ASP A 116 -13.32 1.47 -20.86
CA ASP A 116 -14.76 1.31 -20.80
C ASP A 116 -15.40 2.67 -20.47
N PRO A 117 -16.19 3.26 -21.38
CA PRO A 117 -16.81 4.57 -21.16
C PRO A 117 -17.78 4.59 -19.97
N ASN A 118 -18.17 3.42 -19.48
CA ASN A 118 -19.03 3.27 -18.29
C ASN A 118 -18.22 3.13 -17.00
N CYS A 119 -16.93 2.83 -17.06
CA CYS A 119 -16.07 2.72 -15.90
C CYS A 119 -15.46 4.07 -15.55
N ARG A 120 -15.69 4.55 -14.33
CA ARG A 120 -15.18 5.83 -13.81
C ARG A 120 -14.33 5.67 -12.57
N ASP A 121 -14.13 4.46 -12.12
CA ASP A 121 -13.41 4.14 -10.90
C ASP A 121 -12.21 3.27 -11.21
N ALA A 122 -11.11 3.57 -10.56
CA ALA A 122 -9.89 2.78 -10.60
C ALA A 122 -9.37 2.54 -9.19
N ARG A 123 -8.73 1.39 -8.96
CA ARG A 123 -8.05 1.08 -7.70
C ARG A 123 -6.57 0.91 -7.96
N LEU A 124 -5.77 1.76 -7.33
CA LEU A 124 -4.32 1.65 -7.29
C LEU A 124 -3.90 0.84 -6.07
N ILE A 125 -3.10 -0.20 -6.27
CA ILE A 125 -2.57 -1.02 -5.17
C ILE A 125 -1.05 -0.85 -5.13
N LEU A 126 -0.58 -0.27 -4.04
CA LEU A 126 0.83 -0.11 -3.72
C LEU A 126 1.22 -1.15 -2.68
N THR A 127 2.22 -1.95 -2.98
CA THR A 127 2.73 -2.96 -2.05
C THR A 127 4.21 -2.71 -1.81
N TYR A 128 4.56 -2.54 -0.54
CA TYR A 128 5.94 -2.50 -0.10
C TYR A 128 6.23 -3.73 0.76
N GLY A 129 7.17 -4.53 0.32
CA GLY A 129 7.52 -5.79 0.97
C GLY A 129 8.68 -6.47 0.26
N PRO A 130 8.99 -7.70 0.63
CA PRO A 130 10.03 -8.46 -0.04
C PRO A 130 9.68 -8.63 -1.53
N LEU A 131 10.65 -8.42 -2.38
CA LEU A 131 10.51 -8.68 -3.80
C LEU A 131 10.40 -10.19 -3.99
N SER A 132 9.25 -10.66 -4.44
CA SER A 132 9.13 -12.03 -4.92
C SER A 132 10.10 -12.20 -6.10
N PRO A 133 10.94 -13.23 -6.11
CA PRO A 133 11.82 -13.48 -7.26
C PRO A 133 10.96 -13.58 -8.52
N PRO A 134 11.40 -12.99 -9.63
CA PRO A 134 10.65 -13.03 -10.88
C PRO A 134 10.34 -14.49 -11.28
N ALA A 135 9.19 -14.69 -11.91
CA ALA A 135 8.63 -16.02 -12.18
C ALA A 135 9.61 -16.98 -12.91
N TRP A 136 10.59 -16.44 -13.65
CA TRP A 136 11.64 -17.24 -14.31
C TRP A 136 12.68 -17.80 -13.34
N GLN A 137 12.87 -17.24 -12.16
CA GLN A 137 13.76 -17.79 -11.11
C GLN A 137 13.09 -18.92 -10.29
N ARG A 138 11.77 -19.10 -10.39
CA ARG A 138 11.04 -20.14 -9.66
C ARG A 138 11.12 -21.53 -10.29
N ARG A 139 11.86 -21.68 -11.40
CA ARG A 139 12.06 -22.97 -12.09
C ARG A 139 13.54 -23.38 -12.01
N ARG A 140 13.97 -23.80 -10.85
CA ARG A 140 15.14 -24.66 -10.69
C ARG A 140 14.85 -25.68 -9.62
#